data_0c410e9705fcb106d0be06cf397d3669
#
_entry.id   0c410e9705fcb106d0be06cf397d3669
#
_cell.length_a   1.000
_cell.length_b   1.000
_cell.length_c   1.000
_cell.angle_alpha   90.00
_cell.angle_beta   90.00
_cell.angle_gamma   90.00
#
_symmetry.space_group_name_H-M   'P 1'
#
loop_
_entity.id
_entity.type
_entity.pdbx_description
1 polymer ?
#
loop_
_entity_poly.entity_id
_entity_poly.type
_entity_poly.pdbx_seq_one_letter_code
_entity_poly.pdbx_strand_id
1 'polypeptide(L)'
;MKPKKCALVSTPRSGTHYLRMSLDNHPKIIWTGEFFRKNTKSIFKSYERIKSYIYNDLCSTAIDHFDCVGFVWHLTLESNLHPSKVDHFILLKRKNILEHLCSLLIATKTGSWRDTRSTEKIELNIDQLKFFIDRQDKLYKDFENWGVKYKTVFYEDLCSNFDNTMNSIQDYLGLEHFRIRPSRLKKQENRKVQEIISNYEEVKWTLKDMNLL
;
A
#
# COMPACT_ATOMS: atom_id res chain seq x y z
N MET A 1 24.12 9.97 -12.24
CA MET A 1 22.72 10.40 -12.57
C MET A 1 21.95 10.63 -11.27
N LYS A 2 21.02 11.58 -11.24
CA LYS A 2 20.16 11.72 -10.04
C LYS A 2 19.24 10.51 -9.94
N PRO A 3 19.02 9.94 -8.73
CA PRO A 3 18.13 8.83 -8.56
C PRO A 3 16.68 9.19 -8.94
N LYS A 4 15.95 8.24 -9.50
CA LYS A 4 14.55 8.40 -9.86
C LYS A 4 13.69 8.40 -8.60
N LYS A 5 12.66 9.23 -8.54
CA LYS A 5 11.67 9.27 -7.46
C LYS A 5 10.55 8.30 -7.76
N CYS A 6 10.30 7.39 -6.82
CA CYS A 6 9.24 6.39 -6.92
C CYS A 6 8.22 6.54 -5.79
N ALA A 7 6.93 6.57 -6.12
CA ALA A 7 5.85 6.54 -5.15
C ALA A 7 5.18 5.16 -5.14
N LEU A 8 5.17 4.51 -3.98
CA LEU A 8 4.32 3.35 -3.72
C LEU A 8 2.97 3.86 -3.23
N VAL A 9 1.99 3.84 -4.12
CA VAL A 9 0.65 4.38 -3.90
C VAL A 9 -0.29 3.26 -3.49
N SER A 10 -1.09 3.47 -2.46
CA SER A 10 -2.06 2.47 -1.98
C SER A 10 -3.08 3.09 -1.04
N THR A 11 -4.05 2.29 -0.66
CA THR A 11 -4.86 2.53 0.54
C THR A 11 -4.29 1.77 1.74
N PRO A 12 -4.60 2.16 2.98
CA PRO A 12 -4.14 1.46 4.17
C PRO A 12 -4.49 -0.04 4.13
N ARG A 13 -3.61 -0.89 4.67
CA ARG A 13 -3.76 -2.36 4.72
C ARG A 13 -3.67 -3.09 3.37
N SER A 14 -3.19 -2.46 2.33
CA SER A 14 -2.94 -3.10 1.01
C SER A 14 -1.67 -3.95 0.95
N GLY A 15 -0.85 -4.00 2.01
CA GLY A 15 0.42 -4.74 2.03
C GLY A 15 1.66 -3.90 1.69
N THR A 16 1.56 -2.57 1.82
CA THR A 16 2.66 -1.62 1.53
C THR A 16 3.94 -1.93 2.27
N HIS A 17 3.85 -2.30 3.56
CA HIS A 17 5.02 -2.68 4.34
C HIS A 17 5.73 -3.91 3.77
N TYR A 18 4.97 -4.92 3.36
CA TYR A 18 5.53 -6.15 2.79
C TYR A 18 6.28 -5.86 1.49
N LEU A 19 5.64 -5.14 0.55
CA LEU A 19 6.25 -4.76 -0.71
C LEU A 19 7.47 -3.86 -0.50
N ARG A 20 7.33 -2.79 0.29
CA ARG A 20 8.41 -1.86 0.58
C ARG A 20 9.64 -2.55 1.15
N MET A 21 9.46 -3.33 2.22
CA MET A 21 10.57 -4.02 2.87
C MET A 21 11.18 -5.12 2.00
N SER A 22 10.43 -5.68 1.05
CA SER A 22 11.01 -6.58 0.04
C SER A 22 11.88 -5.79 -0.93
N LEU A 23 11.40 -4.66 -1.44
CA LEU A 23 12.17 -3.80 -2.34
C LEU A 23 13.40 -3.16 -1.68
N ASP A 24 13.39 -2.92 -0.37
CA ASP A 24 14.57 -2.47 0.40
C ASP A 24 15.75 -3.48 0.35
N ASN A 25 15.52 -4.74 -0.07
CA ASN A 25 16.60 -5.70 -0.28
C ASN A 25 17.33 -5.50 -1.64
N HIS A 26 16.82 -4.63 -2.50
CA HIS A 26 17.48 -4.33 -3.77
C HIS A 26 18.59 -3.30 -3.56
N PRO A 27 19.85 -3.56 -4.02
CA PRO A 27 21.01 -2.71 -3.73
C PRO A 27 20.92 -1.30 -4.32
N LYS A 28 20.02 -1.09 -5.30
CA LYS A 28 19.84 0.18 -6.01
C LYS A 28 18.56 0.93 -5.65
N ILE A 29 17.82 0.46 -4.64
CA ILE A 29 16.59 1.10 -4.17
C ILE A 29 16.74 1.47 -2.69
N ILE A 30 16.28 2.66 -2.32
CA ILE A 30 16.08 3.05 -0.93
C ILE A 30 14.68 3.60 -0.72
N TRP A 31 14.04 3.21 0.38
CA TRP A 31 12.71 3.69 0.76
C TRP A 31 12.76 4.54 2.01
N THR A 32 12.16 5.73 1.96
CA THR A 32 12.23 6.71 3.03
C THR A 32 11.02 6.68 3.99
N GLY A 33 10.00 5.87 3.70
CA GLY A 33 8.86 5.67 4.60
C GLY A 33 7.54 6.31 4.15
N GLU A 34 6.64 6.56 5.11
CA GLU A 34 5.29 7.09 4.87
C GLU A 34 5.23 8.55 5.32
N PHE A 35 5.14 9.49 4.38
CA PHE A 35 5.22 10.92 4.69
C PHE A 35 3.89 11.57 5.09
N PHE A 36 2.75 11.06 4.66
CA PHE A 36 1.45 11.71 4.84
C PHE A 36 0.65 11.22 6.05
N ARG A 37 1.29 10.58 7.03
CA ARG A 37 0.67 10.24 8.31
C ARG A 37 0.57 11.46 9.23
N LYS A 38 -0.41 11.48 10.15
CA LYS A 38 -0.56 12.52 11.18
C LYS A 38 0.75 12.78 11.94
N ASN A 39 1.45 11.71 12.35
CA ASN A 39 2.71 11.81 13.08
C ASN A 39 3.85 12.41 12.25
N THR A 40 3.89 12.11 10.94
CA THR A 40 4.88 12.68 10.03
C THR A 40 4.63 14.18 9.82
N LYS A 41 3.37 14.63 9.82
CA LYS A 41 3.02 16.05 9.80
C LYS A 41 3.60 16.80 10.98
N SER A 42 3.65 16.21 12.18
CA SER A 42 4.28 16.82 13.36
C SER A 42 5.78 17.01 13.19
N ILE A 43 6.47 16.08 12.55
CA ILE A 43 7.92 16.15 12.28
C ILE A 43 8.23 17.27 11.27
N PHE A 44 7.45 17.35 10.18
CA PHE A 44 7.65 18.34 9.11
C PHE A 44 6.90 19.65 9.36
N LYS A 45 6.13 19.77 10.44
CA LYS A 45 5.29 20.92 10.82
C LYS A 45 4.17 21.29 9.83
N SER A 46 4.23 20.83 8.58
CA SER A 46 3.16 21.07 7.59
C SER A 46 3.26 20.12 6.40
N TYR A 47 2.15 19.93 5.67
CA TYR A 47 2.14 19.18 4.42
C TYR A 47 2.98 19.85 3.32
N GLU A 48 3.08 21.18 3.33
CA GLU A 48 3.90 21.91 2.35
C GLU A 48 5.38 21.60 2.51
N ARG A 49 5.88 21.44 3.74
CA ARG A 49 7.26 20.99 3.99
C ARG A 49 7.49 19.55 3.55
N ILE A 50 6.51 18.65 3.75
CA ILE A 50 6.59 17.28 3.25
C ILE A 50 6.69 17.29 1.71
N LYS A 51 5.84 18.07 1.03
CA LYS A 51 5.91 18.23 -0.42
C LYS A 51 7.26 18.79 -0.87
N SER A 52 7.73 19.86 -0.21
CA SER A 52 9.03 20.45 -0.52
C SER A 52 10.16 19.42 -0.36
N TYR A 53 10.17 18.66 0.73
CA TYR A 53 11.14 17.59 0.95
C TYR A 53 11.10 16.55 -0.17
N ILE A 54 9.91 16.01 -0.50
CA ILE A 54 9.76 15.02 -1.58
C ILE A 54 10.24 15.59 -2.92
N TYR A 55 9.92 16.85 -3.21
CA TYR A 55 10.22 17.43 -4.51
C TYR A 55 11.67 17.88 -4.67
N ASN A 56 12.26 18.42 -3.63
CA ASN A 56 13.56 19.10 -3.71
C ASN A 56 14.67 18.31 -3.00
N ASP A 57 14.38 17.73 -1.84
CA ASP A 57 15.41 17.22 -0.93
C ASP A 57 15.55 15.68 -0.95
N LEU A 58 14.49 14.95 -1.33
CA LEU A 58 14.47 13.49 -1.26
C LEU A 58 15.66 12.85 -2.01
N CYS A 59 15.99 13.38 -3.20
CA CYS A 59 17.13 12.90 -3.99
C CYS A 59 18.46 13.57 -3.63
N SER A 60 18.45 14.66 -2.88
CA SER A 60 19.69 15.33 -2.43
C SER A 60 20.32 14.60 -1.24
N THR A 61 19.50 13.93 -0.44
CA THR A 61 19.94 13.11 0.69
C THR A 61 20.24 11.67 0.30
N ALA A 62 19.88 11.26 -0.90
CA ALA A 62 20.20 9.94 -1.44
C ALA A 62 21.63 9.94 -1.95
N ILE A 63 22.41 9.00 -1.44
CA ILE A 63 23.79 8.79 -1.82
C ILE A 63 23.80 8.33 -3.30
N ASP A 64 24.83 8.74 -4.06
CA ASP A 64 25.03 8.46 -5.50
C ASP A 64 25.00 6.98 -5.92
N HIS A 65 24.80 6.06 -4.97
CA HIS A 65 24.75 4.61 -5.19
C HIS A 65 23.36 4.09 -5.56
N PHE A 66 22.29 4.87 -5.30
CA PHE A 66 20.93 4.43 -5.58
C PHE A 66 20.43 4.97 -6.91
N ASP A 67 19.76 4.10 -7.67
CA ASP A 67 19.10 4.45 -8.91
C ASP A 67 17.64 4.88 -8.70
N CYS A 68 17.05 4.47 -7.55
CA CYS A 68 15.70 4.80 -7.20
C CYS A 68 15.55 5.15 -5.70
N VAL A 69 14.85 6.24 -5.42
CA VAL A 69 14.45 6.65 -4.07
C VAL A 69 12.94 6.61 -3.97
N GLY A 70 12.43 5.74 -3.10
CA GLY A 70 11.00 5.51 -2.94
C GLY A 70 10.41 6.10 -1.66
N PHE A 71 9.13 6.39 -1.71
CA PHE A 71 8.32 6.71 -0.53
C PHE A 71 6.93 6.07 -0.64
N VAL A 72 6.27 5.88 0.51
CA VAL A 72 4.90 5.35 0.54
C VAL A 72 3.91 6.50 0.61
N TRP A 73 2.92 6.44 -0.27
CA TRP A 73 1.84 7.39 -0.34
C TRP A 73 0.48 6.70 -0.24
N HIS A 74 -0.16 6.84 0.91
CA HIS A 74 -1.53 6.36 1.07
C HIS A 74 -2.51 7.34 0.44
N LEU A 75 -3.36 6.83 -0.47
CA LEU A 75 -4.48 7.58 -1.02
C LEU A 75 -5.45 7.92 0.10
N THR A 76 -5.50 9.18 0.45
CA THR A 76 -6.43 9.74 1.44
C THR A 76 -7.09 10.96 0.82
N LEU A 77 -8.26 11.34 1.31
CA LEU A 77 -8.96 12.54 0.85
C LEU A 77 -8.16 13.84 1.09
N GLU A 78 -7.13 13.78 1.93
CA GLU A 78 -6.30 14.94 2.30
C GLU A 78 -4.98 15.04 1.51
N SER A 79 -4.67 14.08 0.66
CA SER A 79 -3.40 14.08 -0.10
C SER A 79 -3.51 14.91 -1.38
N ASN A 80 -3.25 16.19 -1.27
CA ASN A 80 -3.14 17.12 -2.42
C ASN A 80 -1.72 17.15 -3.01
N LEU A 81 -1.07 16.01 -3.16
CA LEU A 81 0.25 15.95 -3.79
C LEU A 81 0.10 16.08 -5.30
N HIS A 82 0.83 17.01 -5.91
CA HIS A 82 0.87 17.10 -7.38
C HIS A 82 1.89 16.09 -7.92
N PRO A 83 1.50 15.17 -8.82
CA PRO A 83 2.33 14.06 -9.24
C PRO A 83 3.52 14.45 -10.13
N SER A 84 3.59 15.70 -10.62
CA SER A 84 4.53 16.15 -11.68
C SER A 84 6.02 16.01 -11.36
N LYS A 85 6.39 15.66 -10.13
CA LYS A 85 7.80 15.52 -9.72
C LYS A 85 8.13 14.13 -9.19
N VAL A 86 7.31 13.15 -9.54
CA VAL A 86 7.54 11.72 -9.27
C VAL A 86 7.72 11.01 -10.60
N ASP A 87 8.80 10.26 -10.75
CA ASP A 87 9.16 9.64 -12.02
C ASP A 87 8.40 8.32 -12.25
N HIS A 88 8.15 7.56 -11.17
CA HIS A 88 7.49 6.27 -11.23
C HIS A 88 6.43 6.11 -10.14
N PHE A 89 5.31 5.50 -10.49
CA PHE A 89 4.24 5.17 -9.55
C PHE A 89 3.98 3.66 -9.56
N ILE A 90 4.01 3.04 -8.39
CA ILE A 90 3.57 1.65 -8.19
C ILE A 90 2.25 1.71 -7.43
N LEU A 91 1.16 1.30 -8.07
CA LEU A 91 -0.16 1.24 -7.46
C LEU A 91 -0.40 -0.15 -6.88
N LEU A 92 -0.36 -0.25 -5.55
CA LEU A 92 -0.60 -1.51 -4.84
C LEU A 92 -2.07 -1.60 -4.44
N LYS A 93 -2.74 -2.62 -4.97
CA LYS A 93 -4.16 -2.93 -4.70
C LYS A 93 -4.30 -4.30 -4.01
N ARG A 94 -5.49 -4.56 -3.47
CA ARG A 94 -5.93 -5.89 -3.07
C ARG A 94 -7.06 -6.37 -3.97
N LYS A 95 -7.01 -7.66 -4.39
CA LYS A 95 -8.10 -8.30 -5.13
C LYS A 95 -9.25 -8.67 -4.17
N ASN A 96 -8.91 -9.22 -3.00
CA ASN A 96 -9.90 -9.60 -2.00
C ASN A 96 -10.29 -8.40 -1.13
N ILE A 97 -11.37 -7.72 -1.52
CA ILE A 97 -11.85 -6.50 -0.84
C ILE A 97 -12.39 -6.80 0.57
N LEU A 98 -13.00 -7.98 0.78
CA LEU A 98 -13.53 -8.39 2.07
C LEU A 98 -12.40 -8.64 3.08
N GLU A 99 -11.35 -9.39 2.69
CA GLU A 99 -10.16 -9.54 3.53
C GLU A 99 -9.48 -8.19 3.81
N HIS A 100 -9.50 -7.28 2.84
CA HIS A 100 -8.96 -5.93 3.01
C HIS A 100 -9.70 -5.17 4.10
N LEU A 101 -11.03 -5.14 4.04
CA LEU A 101 -11.86 -4.49 5.06
C LEU A 101 -11.69 -5.15 6.42
N CYS A 102 -11.73 -6.48 6.51
CA CYS A 102 -11.50 -7.20 7.77
C CYS A 102 -10.16 -6.81 8.40
N SER A 103 -9.10 -6.79 7.61
CA SER A 103 -7.76 -6.36 8.08
C SER A 103 -7.74 -4.92 8.58
N LEU A 104 -8.50 -4.02 7.94
CA LEU A 104 -8.61 -2.62 8.37
C LEU A 104 -9.38 -2.49 9.68
N LEU A 105 -10.52 -3.14 9.78
CA LEU A 105 -11.38 -3.09 10.98
C LEU A 105 -10.67 -3.67 12.21
N ILE A 106 -9.99 -4.82 12.07
CA ILE A 106 -9.18 -5.39 13.14
C ILE A 106 -8.08 -4.41 13.56
N ALA A 107 -7.32 -3.87 12.63
CA ALA A 107 -6.24 -2.93 12.95
C ALA A 107 -6.76 -1.67 13.65
N THR A 108 -7.94 -1.18 13.26
CA THR A 108 -8.59 -0.04 13.89
C THR A 108 -9.09 -0.37 15.31
N LYS A 109 -9.72 -1.54 15.49
CA LYS A 109 -10.24 -2.00 16.77
C LYS A 109 -9.14 -2.26 17.79
N THR A 110 -8.05 -2.88 17.36
CA THR A 110 -6.94 -3.28 18.25
C THR A 110 -5.85 -2.20 18.41
N GLY A 111 -5.86 -1.17 17.56
CA GLY A 111 -4.76 -0.21 17.47
C GLY A 111 -3.46 -0.81 16.91
N SER A 112 -3.45 -2.09 16.57
CA SER A 112 -2.28 -2.81 16.08
C SER A 112 -2.20 -2.81 14.56
N TRP A 113 -1.20 -2.11 14.04
CA TRP A 113 -0.98 -1.95 12.59
C TRP A 113 0.12 -2.85 12.05
N ARG A 114 0.88 -3.55 12.91
CA ARG A 114 2.04 -4.39 12.55
C ARG A 114 2.13 -5.62 13.45
N ASP A 115 2.52 -6.74 12.85
CA ASP A 115 3.08 -7.97 13.47
C ASP A 115 2.33 -8.60 14.67
N THR A 116 1.14 -8.14 15.01
CA THR A 116 0.36 -8.70 16.12
C THR A 116 -0.74 -9.57 15.57
N ARG A 117 -0.71 -10.85 15.89
CA ARG A 117 -1.85 -11.74 15.65
C ARG A 117 -2.99 -11.32 16.58
N SER A 118 -4.16 -11.12 16.01
CA SER A 118 -5.36 -10.80 16.76
C SER A 118 -6.28 -12.00 16.80
N THR A 119 -6.88 -12.27 17.96
CA THR A 119 -8.00 -13.20 18.12
C THR A 119 -9.35 -12.48 17.99
N GLU A 120 -9.33 -11.17 17.85
CA GLU A 120 -10.52 -10.35 17.75
C GLU A 120 -11.42 -10.77 16.59
N LYS A 121 -12.71 -10.78 16.85
CA LYS A 121 -13.76 -10.89 15.84
C LYS A 121 -14.37 -9.53 15.57
N ILE A 122 -14.85 -9.35 14.37
CA ILE A 122 -15.57 -8.16 13.94
C ILE A 122 -16.99 -8.52 13.54
N GLU A 123 -17.92 -7.66 13.85
CA GLU A 123 -19.26 -7.69 13.28
C GLU A 123 -19.22 -6.92 11.97
N LEU A 124 -19.64 -7.56 10.88
CA LEU A 124 -19.63 -6.95 9.56
C LEU A 124 -20.96 -6.23 9.32
N ASN A 125 -20.89 -4.92 9.14
CA ASN A 125 -21.98 -4.11 8.66
C ASN A 125 -21.90 -3.99 7.13
N ILE A 126 -22.97 -4.39 6.43
CA ILE A 126 -23.01 -4.42 4.96
C ILE A 126 -22.94 -3.02 4.36
N ASP A 127 -23.55 -2.02 4.98
CA ASP A 127 -23.48 -0.64 4.48
C ASP A 127 -22.06 -0.07 4.63
N GLN A 128 -21.39 -0.42 5.72
CA GLN A 128 -19.97 -0.08 5.91
C GLN A 128 -19.08 -0.75 4.84
N LEU A 129 -19.37 -2.00 4.47
CA LEU A 129 -18.67 -2.69 3.39
C LEU A 129 -18.91 -2.01 2.05
N LYS A 130 -20.15 -1.70 1.68
CA LYS A 130 -20.48 -0.96 0.46
C LYS A 130 -19.77 0.39 0.41
N PHE A 131 -19.86 1.17 1.49
CA PHE A 131 -19.14 2.44 1.59
C PHE A 131 -17.63 2.28 1.43
N PHE A 132 -17.05 1.21 1.98
CA PHE A 132 -15.63 0.92 1.84
C PHE A 132 -15.27 0.63 0.38
N ILE A 133 -16.07 -0.18 -0.33
CA ILE A 133 -15.88 -0.49 -1.75
C ILE A 133 -15.93 0.79 -2.58
N ASP A 134 -16.99 1.57 -2.45
CA ASP A 134 -17.18 2.81 -3.21
C ASP A 134 -16.05 3.80 -2.97
N ARG A 135 -15.62 3.89 -1.70
CA ARG A 135 -14.48 4.76 -1.33
C ARG A 135 -13.18 4.29 -1.96
N GLN A 136 -12.90 2.97 -1.98
CA GLN A 136 -11.70 2.43 -2.61
C GLN A 136 -11.71 2.73 -4.12
N ASP A 137 -12.82 2.47 -4.79
CA ASP A 137 -12.98 2.71 -6.21
C ASP A 137 -12.80 4.19 -6.55
N LYS A 138 -13.39 5.07 -5.76
CA LYS A 138 -13.21 6.52 -5.93
C LYS A 138 -11.75 6.93 -5.79
N LEU A 139 -11.05 6.48 -4.75
CA LEU A 139 -9.65 6.83 -4.51
C LEU A 139 -8.74 6.35 -5.66
N TYR A 140 -8.99 5.16 -6.19
CA TYR A 140 -8.23 4.63 -7.31
C TYR A 140 -8.54 5.37 -8.61
N LYS A 141 -9.82 5.67 -8.90
CA LYS A 141 -10.22 6.50 -10.05
C LYS A 141 -9.62 7.90 -9.99
N ASP A 142 -9.63 8.52 -8.82
CA ASP A 142 -9.02 9.83 -8.61
C ASP A 142 -7.51 9.80 -8.90
N PHE A 143 -6.83 8.73 -8.50
CA PHE A 143 -5.41 8.52 -8.83
C PHE A 143 -5.20 8.30 -10.34
N GLU A 144 -6.02 7.46 -10.98
CA GLU A 144 -5.95 7.19 -12.41
C GLU A 144 -6.16 8.46 -13.26
N ASN A 145 -7.01 9.37 -12.77
CA ASN A 145 -7.27 10.68 -13.42
C ASN A 145 -6.07 11.65 -13.35
N TRP A 146 -5.01 11.33 -12.60
CA TRP A 146 -3.79 12.15 -12.64
C TRP A 146 -3.05 12.06 -13.97
N GLY A 147 -3.40 11.11 -14.83
CA GLY A 147 -2.77 10.94 -16.15
C GLY A 147 -1.31 10.52 -16.09
N VAL A 148 -0.85 9.97 -14.97
CA VAL A 148 0.53 9.51 -14.78
C VAL A 148 0.71 8.06 -15.23
N LYS A 149 1.89 7.72 -15.72
CA LYS A 149 2.23 6.32 -15.98
C LYS A 149 2.47 5.60 -14.66
N TYR A 150 1.80 4.46 -14.46
CA TYR A 150 1.96 3.65 -13.26
C TYR A 150 1.96 2.15 -13.56
N LYS A 151 2.49 1.38 -12.62
CA LYS A 151 2.41 -0.07 -12.61
C LYS A 151 1.48 -0.54 -11.50
N THR A 152 0.44 -1.28 -11.87
CA THR A 152 -0.42 -1.94 -10.87
C THR A 152 0.23 -3.23 -10.37
N VAL A 153 0.20 -3.41 -9.06
CA VAL A 153 0.64 -4.62 -8.35
C VAL A 153 -0.49 -5.05 -7.41
N PHE A 154 -0.80 -6.34 -7.39
CA PHE A 154 -1.76 -6.89 -6.43
C PHE A 154 -1.04 -7.60 -5.30
N TYR A 155 -1.52 -7.40 -4.08
CA TYR A 155 -0.95 -8.05 -2.89
C TYR A 155 -0.96 -9.58 -3.00
N GLU A 156 -2.03 -10.13 -3.57
CA GLU A 156 -2.20 -11.57 -3.76
C GLU A 156 -1.16 -12.13 -4.73
N ASP A 157 -0.79 -11.37 -5.78
CA ASP A 157 0.27 -11.77 -6.72
C ASP A 157 1.65 -11.71 -6.05
N LEU A 158 1.88 -10.75 -5.14
CA LEU A 158 3.07 -10.73 -4.29
C LEU A 158 3.18 -11.98 -3.38
N CYS A 159 2.04 -12.52 -2.96
CA CYS A 159 2.02 -13.71 -2.09
C CYS A 159 2.18 -15.01 -2.88
N SER A 160 1.60 -15.11 -4.08
CA SER A 160 1.54 -16.35 -4.88
C SER A 160 2.59 -16.45 -5.97
N ASN A 161 3.10 -15.33 -6.47
CA ASN A 161 4.03 -15.25 -7.61
C ASN A 161 5.09 -14.16 -7.37
N PHE A 162 5.77 -14.25 -6.23
CA PHE A 162 6.65 -13.20 -5.73
C PHE A 162 7.75 -12.82 -6.72
N ASP A 163 8.53 -13.81 -7.20
CA ASP A 163 9.70 -13.54 -8.04
C ASP A 163 9.32 -12.86 -9.36
N ASN A 164 8.28 -13.32 -10.04
CA ASN A 164 7.82 -12.69 -11.27
C ASN A 164 7.26 -11.28 -11.02
N THR A 165 6.57 -11.08 -9.89
CA THR A 165 6.07 -9.76 -9.52
C THR A 165 7.23 -8.80 -9.26
N MET A 166 8.27 -9.23 -8.54
CA MET A 166 9.46 -8.41 -8.28
C MET A 166 10.23 -8.10 -9.56
N ASN A 167 10.45 -9.10 -10.43
CA ASN A 167 11.11 -8.88 -11.72
C ASN A 167 10.35 -7.84 -12.55
N SER A 168 9.04 -7.98 -12.63
CA SER A 168 8.18 -7.02 -13.34
C SER A 168 8.19 -5.60 -12.76
N ILE A 169 8.44 -5.44 -11.45
CA ILE A 169 8.64 -4.13 -10.83
C ILE A 169 10.01 -3.57 -11.20
N GLN A 170 11.06 -4.40 -11.17
CA GLN A 170 12.41 -4.00 -11.56
C GLN A 170 12.44 -3.53 -13.02
N ASP A 171 11.81 -4.28 -13.94
CA ASP A 171 11.65 -3.87 -15.35
C ASP A 171 10.99 -2.50 -15.47
N TYR A 172 9.89 -2.30 -14.74
CA TYR A 172 9.17 -1.02 -14.76
C TYR A 172 10.00 0.15 -14.25
N LEU A 173 10.84 -0.08 -13.24
CA LEU A 173 11.74 0.94 -12.70
C LEU A 173 13.00 1.12 -13.57
N GLY A 174 13.23 0.25 -14.56
CA GLY A 174 14.42 0.24 -15.41
C GLY A 174 15.68 -0.12 -14.63
N LEU A 175 15.55 -1.08 -13.71
CA LEU A 175 16.64 -1.61 -12.91
C LEU A 175 17.11 -2.96 -13.45
N GLU A 176 18.38 -3.29 -13.21
CA GLU A 176 18.86 -4.64 -13.43
C GLU A 176 18.16 -5.62 -12.47
N HIS A 177 17.90 -6.83 -12.96
CA HIS A 177 17.28 -7.86 -12.13
C HIS A 177 18.21 -8.30 -11.00
N PHE A 178 17.74 -8.11 -9.79
CA PHE A 178 18.38 -8.60 -8.58
C PHE A 178 17.42 -9.57 -7.87
N ARG A 179 17.95 -10.66 -7.35
CA ARG A 179 17.13 -11.62 -6.60
C ARG A 179 16.68 -11.02 -5.27
N ILE A 180 15.51 -10.45 -5.28
CA ILE A 180 14.88 -9.87 -4.09
C ILE A 180 14.35 -11.02 -3.21
N ARG A 181 14.60 -10.93 -1.90
CA ARG A 181 14.02 -11.85 -0.93
C ARG A 181 12.72 -11.29 -0.40
N PRO A 182 11.69 -12.15 -0.19
CA PRO A 182 10.49 -11.71 0.51
C PRO A 182 10.82 -11.11 1.87
N SER A 183 10.12 -10.06 2.24
CA SER A 183 10.19 -9.52 3.58
C SER A 183 9.85 -10.59 4.62
N ARG A 184 10.51 -10.56 5.78
CA ARG A 184 10.19 -11.44 6.91
C ARG A 184 8.85 -11.15 7.57
N LEU A 185 8.18 -10.08 7.17
CA LEU A 185 6.85 -9.74 7.67
C LEU A 185 5.86 -10.85 7.33
N LYS A 186 5.21 -11.36 8.36
CA LYS A 186 4.13 -12.34 8.21
C LYS A 186 2.80 -11.61 8.01
N LYS A 187 1.88 -12.24 7.27
CA LYS A 187 0.48 -11.80 7.22
C LYS A 187 -0.05 -11.77 8.66
N GLN A 188 -0.56 -10.64 9.11
CA GLN A 188 -1.09 -10.50 10.49
C GLN A 188 -2.31 -11.38 10.71
N GLU A 189 -3.13 -11.51 9.68
CA GLU A 189 -4.37 -12.27 9.74
C GLU A 189 -4.29 -13.44 8.77
N ASN A 190 -4.27 -14.65 9.30
CA ASN A 190 -4.25 -15.89 8.53
C ASN A 190 -5.56 -16.67 8.63
N ARG A 191 -6.51 -16.22 9.49
CA ARG A 191 -7.82 -16.83 9.62
C ARG A 191 -8.64 -16.60 8.36
N LYS A 192 -9.53 -17.51 8.08
CA LYS A 192 -10.54 -17.33 7.04
C LYS A 192 -11.56 -16.26 7.47
N VAL A 193 -12.22 -15.62 6.52
CA VAL A 193 -13.21 -14.57 6.81
C VAL A 193 -14.36 -15.07 7.70
N GLN A 194 -14.73 -16.35 7.59
CA GLN A 194 -15.73 -16.99 8.47
C GLN A 194 -15.31 -17.02 9.94
N GLU A 195 -14.02 -17.07 10.21
CA GLU A 195 -13.47 -17.11 11.58
C GLU A 195 -13.31 -15.70 12.15
N ILE A 196 -13.22 -14.70 11.27
CA ILE A 196 -13.03 -13.30 11.62
C ILE A 196 -14.37 -12.60 11.85
N ILE A 197 -15.35 -12.87 10.99
CA ILE A 197 -16.67 -12.21 11.03
C ILE A 197 -17.56 -12.92 12.03
N SER A 198 -17.97 -12.24 13.12
CA SER A 198 -18.79 -12.83 14.18
C SER A 198 -20.21 -13.16 13.73
N ASN A 199 -20.78 -12.34 12.86
CA ASN A 199 -22.12 -12.52 12.27
C ASN A 199 -22.06 -13.09 10.83
N TYR A 200 -21.05 -13.95 10.53
CA TYR A 200 -20.84 -14.48 9.19
C TYR A 200 -22.06 -15.17 8.58
N GLU A 201 -22.77 -15.98 9.36
CA GLU A 201 -23.94 -16.71 8.89
C GLU A 201 -25.12 -15.78 8.50
N GLU A 202 -25.21 -14.62 9.15
CA GLU A 202 -26.23 -13.61 8.83
C GLU A 202 -25.93 -12.88 7.51
N VAL A 203 -24.64 -12.60 7.26
CA VAL A 203 -24.23 -11.77 6.12
C VAL A 203 -23.78 -12.59 4.90
N LYS A 204 -23.57 -13.89 5.04
CA LYS A 204 -23.00 -14.74 3.97
C LYS A 204 -23.77 -14.71 2.64
N TRP A 205 -25.09 -14.63 2.70
CA TRP A 205 -25.93 -14.57 1.50
C TRP A 205 -25.74 -13.25 0.76
N THR A 206 -25.74 -12.14 1.49
CA THR A 206 -25.45 -10.81 0.93
C THR A 206 -24.04 -10.76 0.34
N LEU A 207 -23.05 -11.37 1.00
CA LEU A 207 -21.67 -11.43 0.46
C LEU A 207 -21.59 -12.24 -0.83
N LYS A 208 -22.39 -13.33 -0.96
CA LYS A 208 -22.49 -14.09 -2.21
C LYS A 208 -23.14 -13.26 -3.32
N ASP A 209 -24.24 -12.58 -3.03
CA ASP A 209 -24.92 -11.71 -4.00
C ASP A 209 -24.00 -10.57 -4.50
N MET A 210 -23.07 -10.14 -3.66
CA MET A 210 -22.03 -9.16 -4.00
C MET A 210 -20.79 -9.77 -4.69
N ASN A 211 -20.75 -11.09 -4.95
CA ASN A 211 -19.59 -11.84 -5.49
C ASN A 211 -18.29 -11.66 -4.66
N LEU A 212 -18.41 -11.65 -3.33
CA LEU A 212 -17.29 -11.47 -2.41
C LEU A 212 -16.88 -12.77 -1.68
N LEU A 213 -17.52 -13.90 -1.99
CA LEU A 213 -17.23 -15.23 -1.46
C LEU A 213 -16.95 -16.24 -2.56
#